data_250f29cfbb64c3375825a1b465a8e8ae
#
_entry.id   250f29cfbb64c3375825a1b465a8e8ae
#
_cell.length_a   1.000
_cell.length_b   1.000
_cell.length_c   1.000
_cell.angle_alpha   90.00
_cell.angle_beta   90.00
_cell.angle_gamma   90.00
#
_symmetry.space_group_name_H-M   'P 1'
#
loop_
_entity.id
_entity.type
_entity.pdbx_description
1 polymer ?
#
loop_
_entity_poly.entity_id
_entity_poly.type
_entity_poly.pdbx_seq_one_letter_code
_entity_poly.pdbx_strand_id
1 'polypeptide(L)'
;MLDTIRHGDGGDLVRVAQLLTGFAQRNEASGQFDANFVAHVVSWQGNHGLTADGIIGPKTWKTIASTAPTCSTSKNKTSAATQALQILLDGADLVEDGVYGAKTKATVAAFQAAAGLTADGICGSKTWSRIITGESIAPVNPGEFHKPVDYKQGDSRWGKKMYSSTGNKNQTYANSACGPTAMADVIATLVDPSVTPVTMGELALKWGDRTASSGTATSFFPHVQKHYGFKKMVGTKSLATLKACLDAGGYVVCRMGNGYWTKGGHYICAWKYDSKNIYCNDPASSKRKHQNQTDFVAQRKDFWCFFPEREA
;
A
#
# COMPACT_ATOMS: atom_id res chain seq x y z
N MET A 1 -19.02 6.37 -5.73
CA MET A 1 -19.04 4.96 -5.28
C MET A 1 -19.85 4.18 -6.28
N LEU A 2 -19.33 3.06 -6.76
CA LEU A 2 -20.08 2.15 -7.62
C LEU A 2 -21.26 1.53 -6.86
N ASP A 3 -22.31 1.18 -7.61
CA ASP A 3 -23.52 0.59 -7.04
C ASP A 3 -23.27 -0.77 -6.41
N THR A 4 -24.08 -1.13 -5.43
CA THR A 4 -24.05 -2.48 -4.82
C THR A 4 -24.57 -3.49 -5.83
N ILE A 5 -23.81 -4.57 -6.04
CA ILE A 5 -24.20 -5.69 -6.90
C ILE A 5 -24.28 -7.01 -6.11
N ARG A 6 -25.19 -7.88 -6.53
CA ARG A 6 -25.51 -9.15 -5.84
C ARG A 6 -26.05 -10.20 -6.82
N HIS A 7 -26.33 -11.38 -6.31
CA HIS A 7 -26.93 -12.47 -7.10
C HIS A 7 -28.15 -12.01 -7.89
N GLY A 8 -28.16 -12.34 -9.17
CA GLY A 8 -29.20 -11.96 -10.13
C GLY A 8 -28.89 -10.67 -10.91
N ASP A 9 -27.94 -9.84 -10.45
CA ASP A 9 -27.52 -8.65 -11.19
C ASP A 9 -26.66 -9.03 -12.41
N GLY A 10 -26.61 -8.11 -13.40
CA GLY A 10 -25.83 -8.29 -14.62
C GLY A 10 -25.22 -6.99 -15.12
N GLY A 11 -24.38 -7.09 -16.15
CA GLY A 11 -23.77 -5.95 -16.85
C GLY A 11 -22.34 -5.64 -16.44
N ASP A 12 -21.87 -4.44 -16.76
CA ASP A 12 -20.47 -4.05 -16.72
C ASP A 12 -19.88 -4.02 -15.30
N LEU A 13 -20.64 -3.62 -14.29
CA LEU A 13 -20.15 -3.66 -12.92
C LEU A 13 -19.89 -5.09 -12.44
N VAL A 14 -20.69 -6.06 -12.90
CA VAL A 14 -20.43 -7.48 -12.62
C VAL A 14 -19.18 -7.97 -13.36
N ARG A 15 -19.03 -7.60 -14.64
CA ARG A 15 -17.80 -7.87 -15.42
C ARG A 15 -16.55 -7.33 -14.71
N VAL A 16 -16.60 -6.07 -14.28
CA VAL A 16 -15.51 -5.44 -13.53
C VAL A 16 -15.17 -6.20 -12.25
N ALA A 17 -16.19 -6.58 -11.47
CA ALA A 17 -15.97 -7.34 -10.25
C ALA A 17 -15.37 -8.73 -10.53
N GLN A 18 -15.85 -9.43 -11.55
CA GLN A 18 -15.31 -10.73 -11.97
C GLN A 18 -13.82 -10.63 -12.37
N LEU A 19 -13.44 -9.60 -13.12
CA LEU A 19 -12.07 -9.35 -13.56
C LEU A 19 -11.13 -8.94 -12.39
N LEU A 20 -11.59 -8.08 -11.50
CA LEU A 20 -10.75 -7.55 -10.42
C LEU A 20 -10.63 -8.47 -9.20
N THR A 21 -11.61 -9.37 -8.98
CA THR A 21 -11.54 -10.38 -7.93
C THR A 21 -10.83 -11.67 -8.40
N GLY A 22 -10.47 -11.77 -9.68
CA GLY A 22 -9.80 -12.94 -10.25
C GLY A 22 -10.75 -14.12 -10.55
N PHE A 23 -12.06 -13.90 -10.58
CA PHE A 23 -13.04 -14.91 -11.00
C PHE A 23 -12.94 -15.21 -12.49
N ALA A 24 -12.73 -14.19 -13.31
CA ALA A 24 -12.60 -14.32 -14.75
C ALA A 24 -11.25 -13.76 -15.23
N GLN A 25 -10.70 -14.40 -16.26
CA GLN A 25 -9.56 -13.88 -17.01
C GLN A 25 -10.02 -12.81 -18.01
N ARG A 26 -9.06 -12.16 -18.64
CA ARG A 26 -9.30 -11.21 -19.72
C ARG A 26 -10.16 -11.83 -20.82
N ASN A 27 -11.23 -11.16 -21.23
CA ASN A 27 -12.22 -11.57 -22.22
C ASN A 27 -13.14 -12.76 -21.80
N GLU A 28 -13.15 -13.14 -20.51
CA GLU A 28 -13.94 -14.27 -20.01
C GLU A 28 -15.03 -13.84 -19.03
N ALA A 29 -15.08 -12.56 -18.65
CA ALA A 29 -16.08 -12.06 -17.72
C ALA A 29 -17.48 -12.09 -18.35
N SER A 30 -18.36 -12.93 -17.81
CA SER A 30 -19.74 -13.14 -18.30
C SER A 30 -20.65 -11.95 -18.08
N GLY A 31 -20.36 -11.14 -17.06
CA GLY A 31 -21.26 -10.09 -16.61
C GLY A 31 -22.53 -10.58 -15.94
N GLN A 32 -22.58 -11.85 -15.49
CA GLN A 32 -23.70 -12.41 -14.76
C GLN A 32 -23.28 -12.72 -13.32
N PHE A 33 -24.04 -12.20 -12.35
CA PHE A 33 -23.84 -12.50 -10.93
C PHE A 33 -24.61 -13.78 -10.56
N ASP A 34 -24.10 -14.91 -11.03
CA ASP A 34 -24.68 -16.23 -10.81
C ASP A 34 -24.23 -16.86 -9.48
N ALA A 35 -24.73 -18.07 -9.19
CA ALA A 35 -24.39 -18.80 -7.96
C ALA A 35 -22.89 -19.11 -7.84
N ASN A 36 -22.18 -19.33 -8.96
CA ASN A 36 -20.74 -19.60 -8.97
C ASN A 36 -19.98 -18.33 -8.56
N PHE A 37 -20.39 -17.19 -9.10
CA PHE A 37 -19.76 -15.92 -8.73
C PHE A 37 -20.09 -15.52 -7.28
N VAL A 38 -21.31 -15.83 -6.76
CA VAL A 38 -21.62 -15.67 -5.34
C VAL A 38 -20.63 -16.45 -4.47
N ALA A 39 -20.42 -17.73 -4.76
CA ALA A 39 -19.50 -18.58 -4.00
C ALA A 39 -18.05 -18.02 -4.03
N HIS A 40 -17.61 -17.53 -5.19
CA HIS A 40 -16.33 -16.86 -5.32
C HIS A 40 -16.24 -15.60 -4.47
N VAL A 41 -17.26 -14.73 -4.51
CA VAL A 41 -17.28 -13.48 -3.73
C VAL A 41 -17.25 -13.76 -2.23
N VAL A 42 -18.02 -14.75 -1.74
CA VAL A 42 -17.97 -15.19 -0.33
C VAL A 42 -16.55 -15.59 0.08
N SER A 43 -15.90 -16.45 -0.73
CA SER A 43 -14.52 -16.88 -0.48
C SER A 43 -13.54 -15.68 -0.54
N TRP A 44 -13.68 -14.82 -1.54
CA TRP A 44 -12.83 -13.64 -1.71
C TRP A 44 -12.96 -12.69 -0.52
N GLN A 45 -14.19 -12.40 -0.07
CA GLN A 45 -14.47 -11.57 1.10
C GLN A 45 -13.82 -12.14 2.37
N GLY A 46 -13.97 -13.44 2.61
CA GLY A 46 -13.34 -14.13 3.75
C GLY A 46 -11.81 -13.98 3.74
N ASN A 47 -11.18 -14.16 2.57
CA ASN A 47 -9.73 -14.01 2.40
C ASN A 47 -9.24 -12.57 2.63
N HIS A 48 -10.14 -11.58 2.51
CA HIS A 48 -9.82 -10.17 2.71
C HIS A 48 -10.33 -9.60 4.05
N GLY A 49 -10.82 -10.48 4.96
CA GLY A 49 -11.28 -10.07 6.29
C GLY A 49 -12.59 -9.27 6.29
N LEU A 50 -13.41 -9.43 5.27
CA LEU A 50 -14.75 -8.86 5.16
C LEU A 50 -15.82 -9.84 5.65
N THR A 51 -17.03 -9.33 5.90
CA THR A 51 -18.21 -10.17 6.06
C THR A 51 -18.44 -10.92 4.75
N ALA A 52 -18.43 -12.25 4.81
CA ALA A 52 -18.58 -13.13 3.65
C ALA A 52 -20.07 -13.34 3.30
N ASP A 53 -20.74 -12.28 2.84
CA ASP A 53 -22.17 -12.24 2.56
C ASP A 53 -22.53 -12.44 1.07
N GLY A 54 -21.51 -12.52 0.21
CA GLY A 54 -21.69 -12.67 -1.23
C GLY A 54 -22.22 -11.42 -1.92
N ILE A 55 -22.22 -10.26 -1.26
CA ILE A 55 -22.69 -8.97 -1.79
C ILE A 55 -21.50 -8.02 -1.99
N ILE A 56 -21.34 -7.49 -3.18
CA ILE A 56 -20.31 -6.47 -3.45
C ILE A 56 -20.90 -5.08 -3.20
N GLY A 57 -20.91 -4.70 -1.93
CA GLY A 57 -21.31 -3.39 -1.45
C GLY A 57 -20.11 -2.43 -1.26
N PRO A 58 -20.33 -1.26 -0.61
CA PRO A 58 -19.31 -0.23 -0.44
C PRO A 58 -17.99 -0.71 0.18
N LYS A 59 -18.04 -1.57 1.20
CA LYS A 59 -16.85 -2.12 1.84
C LYS A 59 -16.08 -3.06 0.91
N THR A 60 -16.79 -3.89 0.19
CA THR A 60 -16.20 -4.82 -0.78
C THR A 60 -15.59 -4.05 -1.95
N TRP A 61 -16.28 -3.06 -2.52
CA TRP A 61 -15.74 -2.20 -3.56
C TRP A 61 -14.48 -1.44 -3.12
N LYS A 62 -14.47 -0.93 -1.89
CA LYS A 62 -13.28 -0.26 -1.33
C LYS A 62 -12.09 -1.21 -1.23
N THR A 63 -12.31 -2.45 -0.83
CA THR A 63 -11.26 -3.47 -0.78
C THR A 63 -10.80 -3.86 -2.18
N ILE A 64 -11.71 -4.04 -3.15
CA ILE A 64 -11.37 -4.28 -4.56
C ILE A 64 -10.50 -3.13 -5.09
N ALA A 65 -10.88 -1.88 -4.86
CA ALA A 65 -10.09 -0.71 -5.29
C ALA A 65 -8.68 -0.70 -4.69
N SER A 66 -8.54 -1.13 -3.43
CA SER A 66 -7.26 -1.13 -2.72
C SER A 66 -6.34 -2.29 -3.11
N THR A 67 -6.91 -3.39 -3.63
CA THR A 67 -6.16 -4.59 -4.06
C THR A 67 -5.97 -4.66 -5.57
N ALA A 68 -6.64 -3.81 -6.35
CA ALA A 68 -6.52 -3.77 -7.80
C ALA A 68 -5.07 -3.44 -8.23
N PRO A 69 -4.51 -4.18 -9.17
CA PRO A 69 -3.10 -4.03 -9.57
C PRO A 69 -2.89 -2.73 -10.36
N THR A 70 -1.69 -2.16 -10.26
CA THR A 70 -1.29 -1.01 -11.09
C THR A 70 -1.30 -1.38 -12.57
N CYS A 71 -1.99 -0.59 -13.39
CA CYS A 71 -2.04 -0.75 -14.85
C CYS A 71 -1.33 0.44 -15.55
N SER A 72 -0.44 0.12 -16.49
CA SER A 72 0.31 1.09 -17.29
C SER A 72 0.82 0.46 -18.58
N THR A 73 1.53 1.22 -19.41
CA THR A 73 2.20 0.69 -20.61
C THR A 73 3.30 -0.33 -20.31
N SER A 74 3.75 -0.43 -19.05
CA SER A 74 4.80 -1.36 -18.60
C SER A 74 4.34 -2.38 -17.55
N LYS A 75 3.30 -2.06 -16.77
CA LYS A 75 2.76 -2.95 -15.73
C LYS A 75 1.34 -3.37 -16.08
N ASN A 76 1.05 -4.65 -16.03
CA ASN A 76 -0.26 -5.21 -16.40
C ASN A 76 -0.78 -4.69 -17.75
N LYS A 77 0.15 -4.48 -18.71
CA LYS A 77 -0.13 -3.93 -20.02
C LYS A 77 -1.21 -4.72 -20.77
N THR A 78 -1.24 -6.03 -20.59
CA THR A 78 -2.29 -6.91 -21.14
C THR A 78 -2.82 -7.75 -19.99
N SER A 79 -4.01 -7.43 -19.48
CA SER A 79 -4.53 -8.06 -18.26
C SER A 79 -6.04 -7.88 -18.09
N ALA A 80 -6.63 -8.71 -17.22
CA ALA A 80 -8.01 -8.57 -16.74
C ALA A 80 -8.23 -7.22 -16.06
N ALA A 81 -7.27 -6.74 -15.25
CA ALA A 81 -7.39 -5.45 -14.60
C ALA A 81 -7.39 -4.28 -15.58
N THR A 82 -6.60 -4.35 -16.66
CA THR A 82 -6.66 -3.34 -17.71
C THR A 82 -8.00 -3.35 -18.43
N GLN A 83 -8.59 -4.52 -18.66
CA GLN A 83 -9.94 -4.61 -19.23
C GLN A 83 -11.00 -4.03 -18.29
N ALA A 84 -10.94 -4.34 -16.99
CA ALA A 84 -11.84 -3.74 -16.00
C ALA A 84 -11.72 -2.20 -15.96
N LEU A 85 -10.50 -1.68 -16.09
CA LEU A 85 -10.24 -0.24 -16.18
C LEU A 85 -10.87 0.38 -17.42
N GLN A 86 -10.74 -0.26 -18.57
CA GLN A 86 -11.34 0.21 -19.83
C GLN A 86 -12.86 0.24 -19.74
N ILE A 87 -13.49 -0.79 -19.16
CA ILE A 87 -14.95 -0.83 -18.90
C ILE A 87 -15.36 0.33 -18.01
N LEU A 88 -14.65 0.60 -16.91
CA LEU A 88 -14.97 1.67 -15.97
C LEU A 88 -14.76 3.10 -16.54
N LEU A 89 -13.89 3.24 -17.53
CA LEU A 89 -13.64 4.51 -18.23
C LEU A 89 -14.46 4.64 -19.52
N ASP A 90 -15.52 3.86 -19.63
CA ASP A 90 -16.44 3.88 -20.78
C ASP A 90 -16.89 5.30 -21.16
N GLY A 91 -17.15 5.54 -22.44
CA GLY A 91 -17.47 6.86 -23.03
C GLY A 91 -16.29 7.57 -23.70
N ALA A 92 -15.08 7.02 -23.65
CA ALA A 92 -13.86 7.59 -24.26
C ALA A 92 -13.43 6.87 -25.56
N ASP A 93 -14.34 6.18 -26.24
CA ASP A 93 -14.02 5.31 -27.41
C ASP A 93 -12.90 4.29 -27.14
N LEU A 94 -12.79 3.79 -25.92
CA LEU A 94 -11.85 2.72 -25.60
C LEU A 94 -12.35 1.37 -26.13
N VAL A 95 -11.41 0.59 -26.62
CA VAL A 95 -11.66 -0.84 -26.88
C VAL A 95 -11.38 -1.58 -25.58
N GLU A 96 -12.35 -2.37 -25.13
CA GLU A 96 -12.24 -3.18 -23.89
C GLU A 96 -11.43 -4.46 -24.12
N ASP A 97 -10.27 -4.33 -24.74
CA ASP A 97 -9.42 -5.45 -25.14
C ASP A 97 -8.43 -5.89 -24.04
N GLY A 98 -8.40 -5.18 -22.92
CA GLY A 98 -7.46 -5.42 -21.82
C GLY A 98 -6.01 -5.09 -22.16
N VAL A 99 -5.75 -4.32 -23.25
CA VAL A 99 -4.40 -3.87 -23.65
C VAL A 99 -4.20 -2.41 -23.28
N TYR A 100 -3.23 -2.13 -22.41
CA TYR A 100 -2.88 -0.77 -21.99
C TYR A 100 -2.07 -0.06 -23.08
N GLY A 101 -2.75 0.45 -24.09
CA GLY A 101 -2.16 1.21 -25.18
C GLY A 101 -2.08 2.72 -24.90
N ALA A 102 -1.63 3.46 -25.93
CA ALA A 102 -1.52 4.93 -25.85
C ALA A 102 -2.88 5.60 -25.59
N LYS A 103 -3.96 5.07 -26.15
CA LYS A 103 -5.33 5.58 -25.98
C LYS A 103 -5.79 5.38 -24.52
N THR A 104 -5.61 4.17 -23.96
CA THR A 104 -5.91 3.89 -22.56
C THR A 104 -5.10 4.81 -21.63
N LYS A 105 -3.80 5.01 -21.89
CA LYS A 105 -2.95 5.94 -21.14
C LYS A 105 -3.51 7.36 -21.16
N ALA A 106 -3.88 7.85 -22.35
CA ALA A 106 -4.41 9.21 -22.50
C ALA A 106 -5.75 9.39 -21.77
N THR A 107 -6.64 8.41 -21.84
CA THR A 107 -7.93 8.41 -21.12
C THR A 107 -7.74 8.40 -19.61
N VAL A 108 -6.81 7.57 -19.09
CA VAL A 108 -6.47 7.58 -17.67
C VAL A 108 -5.92 8.94 -17.25
N ALA A 109 -5.02 9.55 -18.02
CA ALA A 109 -4.48 10.88 -17.71
C ALA A 109 -5.58 11.96 -17.72
N ALA A 110 -6.51 11.91 -18.67
CA ALA A 110 -7.65 12.83 -18.73
C ALA A 110 -8.57 12.66 -17.51
N PHE A 111 -8.90 11.42 -17.13
CA PHE A 111 -9.65 11.13 -15.90
C PHE A 111 -8.94 11.65 -14.66
N GLN A 112 -7.65 11.41 -14.54
CA GLN A 112 -6.83 11.87 -13.40
C GLN A 112 -6.85 13.38 -13.28
N ALA A 113 -6.69 14.11 -14.41
CA ALA A 113 -6.76 15.58 -14.43
C ALA A 113 -8.15 16.08 -13.97
N ALA A 114 -9.24 15.49 -14.50
CA ALA A 114 -10.61 15.84 -14.10
C ALA A 114 -10.91 15.49 -12.62
N ALA A 115 -10.26 14.46 -12.10
CA ALA A 115 -10.41 14.00 -10.72
C ALA A 115 -9.49 14.73 -9.72
N GLY A 116 -8.65 15.67 -10.17
CA GLY A 116 -7.69 16.37 -9.34
C GLY A 116 -6.49 15.50 -8.90
N LEU A 117 -6.19 14.43 -9.63
CA LEU A 117 -5.04 13.56 -9.43
C LEU A 117 -3.87 13.99 -10.34
N THR A 118 -2.66 13.50 -10.05
CA THR A 118 -1.53 13.62 -10.97
C THR A 118 -1.85 12.91 -12.27
N ALA A 119 -1.84 13.62 -13.40
CA ALA A 119 -2.21 13.09 -14.71
C ALA A 119 -1.01 12.40 -15.39
N ASP A 120 -0.52 11.31 -14.78
CA ASP A 120 0.63 10.53 -15.26
C ASP A 120 0.25 9.42 -16.23
N GLY A 121 -1.05 9.16 -16.37
CA GLY A 121 -1.57 8.07 -17.19
C GLY A 121 -1.23 6.69 -16.64
N ILE A 122 -1.04 6.55 -15.32
CA ILE A 122 -0.81 5.28 -14.64
C ILE A 122 -1.98 5.01 -13.68
N CYS A 123 -2.71 3.93 -13.89
CA CYS A 123 -3.78 3.55 -12.98
C CYS A 123 -3.23 2.79 -11.79
N GLY A 124 -2.77 3.52 -10.77
CA GLY A 124 -2.39 3.01 -9.47
C GLY A 124 -3.55 3.06 -8.47
N SER A 125 -3.27 2.76 -7.19
CA SER A 125 -4.26 2.69 -6.12
C SER A 125 -5.13 3.95 -5.96
N LYS A 126 -4.53 5.14 -6.11
CA LYS A 126 -5.27 6.42 -6.05
C LYS A 126 -6.27 6.55 -7.20
N THR A 127 -5.87 6.16 -8.39
CA THR A 127 -6.74 6.20 -9.57
C THR A 127 -7.85 5.16 -9.44
N TRP A 128 -7.54 3.93 -9.04
CA TRP A 128 -8.54 2.90 -8.77
C TRP A 128 -9.54 3.32 -7.70
N SER A 129 -9.05 3.85 -6.57
CA SER A 129 -9.93 4.34 -5.52
C SER A 129 -10.86 5.42 -6.04
N ARG A 130 -10.35 6.39 -6.79
CA ARG A 130 -11.18 7.47 -7.34
C ARG A 130 -12.23 6.97 -8.34
N ILE A 131 -11.87 6.02 -9.20
CA ILE A 131 -12.80 5.43 -10.18
C ILE A 131 -13.89 4.63 -9.44
N ILE A 132 -13.52 3.75 -8.52
CA ILE A 132 -14.44 2.78 -7.91
C ILE A 132 -15.25 3.41 -6.78
N THR A 133 -14.64 4.20 -5.92
CA THR A 133 -15.31 4.73 -4.73
C THR A 133 -15.80 6.16 -4.90
N GLY A 134 -15.34 6.88 -5.91
CA GLY A 134 -15.56 8.31 -6.04
C GLY A 134 -14.84 9.13 -4.96
N GLU A 135 -14.24 8.45 -3.97
CA GLU A 135 -13.48 9.10 -2.93
C GLU A 135 -12.14 9.56 -3.52
N SER A 136 -11.86 10.83 -3.45
CA SER A 136 -10.50 11.30 -3.56
C SER A 136 -9.73 10.69 -2.39
N ILE A 137 -8.69 9.90 -2.64
CA ILE A 137 -7.62 9.85 -1.66
C ILE A 137 -7.10 11.28 -1.71
N ALA A 138 -7.47 12.08 -0.71
CA ALA A 138 -7.14 13.49 -0.69
C ALA A 138 -5.67 13.64 -1.07
N PRO A 139 -5.32 14.55 -2.01
CA PRO A 139 -3.92 14.92 -2.15
C PRO A 139 -3.46 15.25 -0.74
N VAL A 140 -2.35 14.69 -0.31
CA VAL A 140 -1.79 15.03 0.99
C VAL A 140 -1.43 16.51 0.87
N ASN A 141 -2.29 17.39 1.41
CA ASN A 141 -2.01 18.81 1.43
C ASN A 141 -0.74 19.00 2.25
N PRO A 142 0.25 19.73 1.76
CA PRO A 142 1.43 20.05 2.57
C PRO A 142 1.00 20.58 3.95
N GLY A 143 1.47 19.94 5.03
CA GLY A 143 1.09 20.28 6.39
C GLY A 143 -0.14 19.57 6.98
N GLU A 144 -0.87 18.76 6.21
CA GLU A 144 -1.92 17.88 6.71
C GLU A 144 -1.37 16.48 6.96
N PHE A 145 -1.34 16.05 8.23
CA PHE A 145 -0.78 14.77 8.63
C PHE A 145 -1.85 13.67 8.61
N HIS A 146 -1.64 12.66 7.78
CA HIS A 146 -2.51 11.49 7.74
C HIS A 146 -1.82 10.30 8.42
N LYS A 147 -2.58 9.65 9.31
CA LYS A 147 -2.07 8.45 9.96
C LYS A 147 -1.93 7.33 8.92
N PRO A 148 -0.74 6.73 8.75
CA PRO A 148 -0.54 5.63 7.82
C PRO A 148 -1.21 4.36 8.35
N VAL A 149 -1.27 3.33 7.50
CA VAL A 149 -1.56 1.95 7.93
C VAL A 149 -0.65 1.63 9.12
N ASP A 150 -1.20 0.96 10.14
CA ASP A 150 -0.49 0.70 11.40
C ASP A 150 -0.35 -0.81 11.62
N TYR A 151 0.57 -1.42 10.90
CA TYR A 151 0.87 -2.84 11.04
C TYR A 151 1.62 -3.16 12.33
N LYS A 152 1.37 -4.34 12.88
CA LYS A 152 2.10 -4.89 14.03
C LYS A 152 2.88 -6.13 13.61
N GLN A 153 4.18 -6.17 13.92
CA GLN A 153 5.04 -7.32 13.59
C GLN A 153 4.58 -8.62 14.27
N GLY A 154 3.90 -8.52 15.41
CA GLY A 154 3.35 -9.65 16.17
C GLY A 154 1.91 -10.05 15.77
N ASP A 155 1.32 -9.47 14.72
CA ASP A 155 -0.02 -9.80 14.27
C ASP A 155 -0.15 -11.30 13.97
N SER A 156 -1.28 -11.91 14.34
CA SER A 156 -1.52 -13.36 14.22
C SER A 156 -1.38 -13.89 12.79
N ARG A 157 -1.61 -13.05 11.79
CA ARG A 157 -1.49 -13.40 10.36
C ARG A 157 -0.06 -13.73 9.94
N TRP A 158 0.94 -13.16 10.59
CA TRP A 158 2.35 -13.34 10.21
C TRP A 158 3.34 -13.46 11.37
N GLY A 159 3.00 -13.06 12.59
CA GLY A 159 3.93 -12.98 13.72
C GLY A 159 4.73 -14.27 13.99
N LYS A 160 4.12 -15.43 13.74
CA LYS A 160 4.76 -16.74 13.89
C LYS A 160 5.57 -17.19 12.66
N LYS A 161 5.45 -16.50 11.51
CA LYS A 161 6.22 -16.84 10.31
C LYS A 161 7.70 -16.57 10.55
N MET A 162 8.55 -17.41 9.98
CA MET A 162 10.01 -17.23 10.05
C MET A 162 10.43 -16.02 9.22
N TYR A 163 11.30 -15.18 9.79
CA TYR A 163 11.99 -14.09 9.12
C TYR A 163 13.49 -14.20 9.42
N SER A 164 14.17 -15.07 8.70
CA SER A 164 15.57 -15.44 8.97
C SER A 164 16.34 -15.69 7.67
N SER A 165 17.55 -15.14 7.57
CA SER A 165 18.50 -15.42 6.48
C SER A 165 19.34 -16.68 6.73
N THR A 166 19.27 -17.27 7.93
CA THR A 166 20.09 -18.43 8.35
C THR A 166 19.24 -19.67 8.64
N GLY A 167 17.92 -19.62 8.43
CA GLY A 167 16.99 -20.72 8.78
C GLY A 167 16.70 -20.84 10.28
N ASN A 168 17.10 -19.89 11.11
CA ASN A 168 16.84 -19.91 12.55
C ASN A 168 15.34 -19.71 12.83
N LYS A 169 14.66 -20.76 13.29
CA LYS A 169 13.22 -20.79 13.57
C LYS A 169 12.78 -19.82 14.68
N ASN A 170 13.70 -19.37 15.54
CA ASN A 170 13.42 -18.39 16.59
C ASN A 170 13.40 -16.95 16.05
N GLN A 171 13.87 -16.72 14.83
CA GLN A 171 13.79 -15.43 14.15
C GLN A 171 12.47 -15.34 13.37
N THR A 172 11.44 -14.85 14.02
CA THR A 172 10.10 -14.69 13.46
C THR A 172 9.80 -13.22 13.16
N TYR A 173 8.70 -12.97 12.44
CA TYR A 173 8.24 -11.59 12.24
C TYR A 173 8.03 -10.88 13.58
N ALA A 174 7.39 -11.53 14.55
CA ALA A 174 7.15 -10.95 15.87
C ALA A 174 8.42 -10.48 16.58
N ASN A 175 9.55 -11.17 16.36
CA ASN A 175 10.80 -10.91 17.10
C ASN A 175 11.77 -9.99 16.36
N SER A 176 11.69 -9.90 15.01
CA SER A 176 12.80 -9.30 14.25
C SER A 176 12.40 -8.53 13.00
N ALA A 177 11.09 -8.37 12.70
CA ALA A 177 10.63 -7.73 11.48
C ALA A 177 10.19 -6.27 11.64
N CYS A 178 10.71 -5.53 12.62
CA CYS A 178 10.35 -4.12 12.81
C CYS A 178 10.65 -3.26 11.57
N GLY A 179 11.77 -3.49 10.87
CA GLY A 179 12.12 -2.78 9.64
C GLY A 179 11.11 -2.99 8.51
N PRO A 180 10.85 -4.25 8.08
CA PRO A 180 9.83 -4.56 7.11
C PRO A 180 8.44 -4.06 7.50
N THR A 181 8.06 -4.13 8.79
CA THR A 181 6.75 -3.70 9.25
C THR A 181 6.60 -2.19 9.18
N ALA A 182 7.60 -1.42 9.65
CA ALA A 182 7.60 0.04 9.53
C ALA A 182 7.61 0.50 8.06
N MET A 183 8.30 -0.25 7.18
CA MET A 183 8.31 0.06 5.75
C MET A 183 6.99 -0.31 5.07
N ALA A 184 6.34 -1.39 5.51
CA ALA A 184 5.01 -1.76 5.02
C ALA A 184 3.97 -0.68 5.33
N ASP A 185 4.05 0.01 6.49
CA ASP A 185 3.19 1.16 6.79
C ASP A 185 3.34 2.27 5.73
N VAL A 186 4.57 2.57 5.32
CA VAL A 186 4.86 3.58 4.29
C VAL A 186 4.34 3.15 2.92
N ILE A 187 4.69 1.93 2.49
CA ILE A 187 4.35 1.45 1.15
C ILE A 187 2.86 1.21 1.01
N ALA A 188 2.21 0.60 2.01
CA ALA A 188 0.77 0.38 1.98
C ALA A 188 -0.03 1.69 1.95
N THR A 189 0.54 2.77 2.49
CA THR A 189 -0.13 4.07 2.52
C THR A 189 0.12 4.89 1.27
N LEU A 190 1.37 4.96 0.79
CA LEU A 190 1.75 5.84 -0.32
C LEU A 190 1.67 5.19 -1.70
N VAL A 191 1.76 3.86 -1.77
CA VAL A 191 2.09 3.17 -3.02
C VAL A 191 1.09 2.09 -3.38
N ASP A 192 0.98 1.06 -2.52
CA ASP A 192 0.22 -0.15 -2.81
C ASP A 192 -0.35 -0.71 -1.49
N PRO A 193 -1.65 -0.52 -1.24
CA PRO A 193 -2.29 -0.94 0.00
C PRO A 193 -2.33 -2.46 0.20
N SER A 194 -1.99 -3.26 -0.81
CA SER A 194 -1.87 -4.71 -0.69
C SER A 194 -0.56 -5.16 -0.01
N VAL A 195 0.42 -4.26 0.09
CA VAL A 195 1.71 -4.55 0.69
C VAL A 195 1.59 -4.77 2.19
N THR A 196 2.14 -5.87 2.66
CA THR A 196 2.11 -6.29 4.06
C THR A 196 3.53 -6.37 4.63
N PRO A 197 3.70 -6.51 5.95
CA PRO A 197 4.98 -6.84 6.53
C PRO A 197 5.64 -8.07 5.92
N VAL A 198 4.85 -9.06 5.48
CA VAL A 198 5.38 -10.28 4.81
C VAL A 198 5.99 -9.93 3.47
N THR A 199 5.31 -9.16 2.65
CA THR A 199 5.81 -8.67 1.35
C THR A 199 7.16 -7.95 1.52
N MET A 200 7.25 -7.05 2.48
CA MET A 200 8.48 -6.32 2.76
C MET A 200 9.59 -7.21 3.33
N GLY A 201 9.25 -8.19 4.16
CA GLY A 201 10.21 -9.15 4.70
C GLY A 201 10.78 -10.10 3.64
N GLU A 202 9.95 -10.56 2.71
CA GLU A 202 10.37 -11.38 1.56
C GLU A 202 11.33 -10.61 0.64
N LEU A 203 11.05 -9.32 0.39
CA LEU A 203 11.97 -8.45 -0.36
C LEU A 203 13.29 -8.26 0.39
N ALA A 204 13.26 -8.05 1.72
CA ALA A 204 14.48 -7.93 2.51
C ALA A 204 15.33 -9.20 2.48
N LEU A 205 14.69 -10.37 2.52
CA LEU A 205 15.39 -11.65 2.35
C LEU A 205 15.99 -11.81 0.95
N LYS A 206 15.20 -11.50 -0.08
CA LYS A 206 15.60 -11.59 -1.49
C LYS A 206 16.80 -10.70 -1.82
N TRP A 207 16.86 -9.50 -1.22
CA TRP A 207 17.95 -8.54 -1.46
C TRP A 207 19.16 -8.71 -0.55
N GLY A 208 19.10 -9.67 0.38
CA GLY A 208 20.18 -9.89 1.36
C GLY A 208 20.20 -8.85 2.49
N ASP A 209 19.11 -8.10 2.66
CA ASP A 209 18.99 -7.05 3.68
C ASP A 209 18.53 -7.59 5.05
N ARG A 210 18.21 -8.87 5.15
CA ARG A 210 17.97 -9.54 6.43
C ARG A 210 19.29 -9.99 7.01
N THR A 211 19.74 -9.36 8.09
CA THR A 211 20.99 -9.72 8.75
C THR A 211 20.88 -11.07 9.51
N ALA A 212 21.99 -11.75 9.68
CA ALA A 212 22.00 -13.08 10.35
C ALA A 212 21.52 -13.01 11.81
N SER A 213 21.79 -11.91 12.52
CA SER A 213 21.57 -11.81 13.97
C SER A 213 20.61 -10.71 14.43
N SER A 214 20.52 -9.58 13.73
CA SER A 214 19.97 -8.35 14.33
C SER A 214 18.81 -7.68 13.59
N GLY A 215 18.12 -8.39 12.70
CA GLY A 215 16.96 -7.82 11.98
C GLY A 215 17.30 -7.32 10.58
N THR A 216 16.89 -6.13 10.22
CA THR A 216 16.97 -5.58 8.86
C THR A 216 18.15 -4.62 8.73
N ALA A 217 18.95 -4.79 7.68
CA ALA A 217 20.07 -3.90 7.36
C ALA A 217 19.58 -2.53 6.87
N THR A 218 20.42 -1.51 6.99
CA THR A 218 20.09 -0.15 6.54
C THR A 218 20.05 0.00 5.01
N SER A 219 20.72 -0.90 4.28
CA SER A 219 20.65 -1.02 2.81
C SER A 219 19.26 -1.36 2.28
N PHE A 220 18.38 -1.87 3.12
CA PHE A 220 17.00 -2.17 2.77
C PHE A 220 16.23 -0.94 2.24
N PHE A 221 16.41 0.21 2.87
CA PHE A 221 15.63 1.41 2.52
C PHE A 221 15.97 1.98 1.15
N PRO A 222 17.26 2.11 0.74
CA PRO A 222 17.61 2.42 -0.65
C PRO A 222 17.09 1.39 -1.68
N HIS A 223 17.10 0.10 -1.36
CA HIS A 223 16.53 -0.92 -2.25
C HIS A 223 15.02 -0.75 -2.40
N VAL A 224 14.30 -0.44 -1.31
CA VAL A 224 12.86 -0.10 -1.36
C VAL A 224 12.62 1.14 -2.18
N GLN A 225 13.41 2.22 -2.01
CA GLN A 225 13.33 3.43 -2.81
C GLN A 225 13.34 3.10 -4.30
N LYS A 226 14.36 2.38 -4.74
CA LYS A 226 14.53 1.99 -6.14
C LYS A 226 13.40 1.09 -6.64
N HIS A 227 13.01 0.10 -5.84
CA HIS A 227 12.00 -0.89 -6.22
C HIS A 227 10.61 -0.28 -6.42
N TYR A 228 10.24 0.67 -5.57
CA TYR A 228 8.93 1.34 -5.62
C TYR A 228 8.97 2.70 -6.35
N GLY A 229 10.10 3.09 -6.93
CA GLY A 229 10.24 4.28 -7.76
C GLY A 229 10.05 5.61 -7.01
N PHE A 230 10.48 5.71 -5.76
CA PHE A 230 10.48 7.02 -5.08
C PHE A 230 11.55 7.94 -5.67
N LYS A 231 11.13 9.08 -6.23
CA LYS A 231 12.06 10.09 -6.78
C LYS A 231 13.01 10.61 -5.71
N LYS A 232 12.51 10.75 -4.49
CA LYS A 232 13.28 11.30 -3.38
C LYS A 232 13.12 10.46 -2.12
N MET A 233 14.22 9.92 -1.64
CA MET A 233 14.40 9.41 -0.29
C MET A 233 15.68 10.01 0.28
N VAL A 234 15.62 10.50 1.51
CA VAL A 234 16.77 11.14 2.17
C VAL A 234 17.12 10.40 3.45
N GLY A 235 18.31 9.77 3.46
CA GLY A 235 18.92 9.23 4.68
C GLY A 235 19.54 10.38 5.49
N THR A 236 19.15 10.57 6.75
CA THR A 236 19.56 11.70 7.56
C THR A 236 19.44 11.43 9.07
N LYS A 237 19.98 12.36 9.87
CA LYS A 237 19.70 12.47 11.32
C LYS A 237 19.03 13.80 11.65
N SER A 238 18.70 14.61 10.67
CA SER A 238 18.12 15.94 10.85
C SER A 238 16.63 15.87 11.16
N LEU A 239 16.23 16.44 12.30
CA LEU A 239 14.84 16.62 12.65
C LEU A 239 14.12 17.58 11.68
N ALA A 240 14.83 18.59 11.15
CA ALA A 240 14.28 19.51 10.16
C ALA A 240 13.92 18.78 8.87
N THR A 241 14.80 17.89 8.39
CA THR A 241 14.53 17.07 7.19
C THR A 241 13.38 16.08 7.42
N LEU A 242 13.29 15.48 8.62
CA LEU A 242 12.15 14.64 8.99
C LEU A 242 10.84 15.44 8.91
N LYS A 243 10.80 16.64 9.52
CA LYS A 243 9.61 17.51 9.48
C LYS A 243 9.24 17.91 8.06
N ALA A 244 10.23 18.34 7.24
CA ALA A 244 10.01 18.70 5.85
C ALA A 244 9.45 17.53 5.01
N CYS A 245 9.83 16.29 5.32
CA CYS A 245 9.27 15.12 4.67
C CYS A 245 7.80 14.92 5.07
N LEU A 246 7.48 15.05 6.36
CA LEU A 246 6.11 14.93 6.87
C LEU A 246 5.22 16.07 6.33
N ASP A 247 5.73 17.30 6.26
CA ASP A 247 5.03 18.47 5.69
C ASP A 247 4.73 18.29 4.19
N ALA A 248 5.59 17.56 3.49
CA ALA A 248 5.38 17.19 2.09
C ALA A 248 4.43 15.97 1.92
N GLY A 249 3.83 15.48 2.99
CA GLY A 249 2.95 14.31 2.97
C GLY A 249 3.67 12.97 2.88
N GLY A 250 4.96 12.94 3.13
CA GLY A 250 5.75 11.73 3.21
C GLY A 250 5.69 11.06 4.57
N TYR A 251 6.43 9.97 4.71
CA TYR A 251 6.60 9.23 5.96
C TYR A 251 8.07 8.94 6.21
N VAL A 252 8.42 8.76 7.48
CA VAL A 252 9.82 8.57 7.85
C VAL A 252 10.00 7.30 8.65
N VAL A 253 10.81 6.38 8.10
CA VAL A 253 11.25 5.23 8.91
C VAL A 253 12.42 5.68 9.77
N CYS A 254 12.28 5.52 11.08
CA CYS A 254 13.24 5.95 12.07
C CYS A 254 13.90 4.73 12.74
N ARG A 255 15.23 4.64 12.70
CA ARG A 255 15.99 3.70 13.51
C ARG A 255 16.28 4.33 14.85
N MET A 256 15.75 3.74 15.91
CA MET A 256 15.90 4.22 17.28
C MET A 256 16.94 3.37 18.03
N GLY A 257 17.70 4.02 18.87
CA GLY A 257 18.59 3.38 19.82
C GLY A 257 17.92 3.16 21.18
N ASN A 258 18.74 2.83 22.18
CA ASN A 258 18.27 2.56 23.55
C ASN A 258 17.47 3.73 24.11
N GLY A 259 16.32 3.44 24.73
CA GLY A 259 15.44 4.42 25.32
C GLY A 259 13.97 4.01 25.34
N TYR A 260 13.08 4.96 25.11
CA TYR A 260 11.62 4.79 25.19
C TYR A 260 11.08 3.73 24.22
N TRP A 261 11.63 3.70 22.99
CA TRP A 261 11.15 2.80 21.93
C TRP A 261 11.71 1.38 22.02
N THR A 262 12.93 1.23 22.58
CA THR A 262 13.62 -0.06 22.61
C THR A 262 14.77 -0.04 23.62
N LYS A 263 15.18 -1.24 24.06
CA LYS A 263 16.43 -1.46 24.81
C LYS A 263 17.63 -1.80 23.90
N GLY A 264 17.41 -1.89 22.59
CA GLY A 264 18.43 -2.22 21.58
C GLY A 264 18.28 -1.35 20.34
N GLY A 265 18.14 -1.97 19.17
CA GLY A 265 17.79 -1.31 17.91
C GLY A 265 16.34 -1.55 17.56
N HIS A 266 15.65 -0.55 17.00
CA HIS A 266 14.25 -0.70 16.59
C HIS A 266 13.90 0.27 15.46
N TYR A 267 13.04 -0.17 14.54
CA TYR A 267 12.48 0.67 13.48
C TYR A 267 11.04 1.01 13.80
N ILE A 268 10.68 2.28 13.62
CA ILE A 268 9.33 2.82 13.78
C ILE A 268 9.01 3.74 12.60
N CYS A 269 7.72 4.02 12.34
CA CYS A 269 7.27 4.89 11.27
C CYS A 269 6.74 6.21 11.84
N ALA A 270 7.46 7.33 11.66
CA ALA A 270 6.98 8.65 12.01
C ALA A 270 6.06 9.21 10.92
N TRP A 271 4.93 9.84 11.34
CA TRP A 271 3.89 10.31 10.42
C TRP A 271 3.29 11.67 10.76
N LYS A 272 3.59 12.22 11.94
CA LYS A 272 3.09 13.53 12.39
C LYS A 272 4.03 14.13 13.42
N TYR A 273 4.03 15.45 13.50
CA TYR A 273 4.62 16.17 14.62
C TYR A 273 3.73 17.35 15.04
N ASP A 274 3.93 17.85 16.25
CA ASP A 274 3.41 19.11 16.72
C ASP A 274 4.56 19.94 17.38
N SER A 275 4.25 20.98 18.13
CA SER A 275 5.24 21.80 18.81
C SER A 275 6.08 21.05 19.85
N LYS A 276 5.58 19.93 20.37
CA LYS A 276 6.19 19.17 21.47
C LYS A 276 6.65 17.77 21.05
N ASN A 277 5.88 17.06 20.22
CA ASN A 277 6.03 15.62 20.02
C ASN A 277 6.27 15.24 18.57
N ILE A 278 6.86 14.04 18.37
CA ILE A 278 6.83 13.26 17.13
C ILE A 278 5.91 12.06 17.36
N TYR A 279 4.98 11.84 16.43
CA TYR A 279 4.01 10.74 16.47
C TYR A 279 4.44 9.63 15.52
N CYS A 280 4.39 8.40 16.02
CA CYS A 280 4.86 7.23 15.29
C CYS A 280 3.93 6.04 15.42
N ASN A 281 3.92 5.20 14.40
CA ASN A 281 3.50 3.81 14.52
C ASN A 281 4.71 2.99 15.00
N ASP A 282 4.49 2.18 16.04
CA ASP A 282 5.49 1.24 16.55
C ASP A 282 5.11 -0.19 16.17
N PRO A 283 5.89 -0.87 15.34
CA PRO A 283 5.63 -2.26 14.94
C PRO A 283 5.49 -3.23 16.11
N ALA A 284 6.18 -2.99 17.22
CA ALA A 284 6.19 -3.87 18.38
C ALA A 284 5.18 -3.48 19.47
N SER A 285 4.49 -2.33 19.36
CA SER A 285 3.62 -1.85 20.43
C SER A 285 2.45 -1.00 19.92
N SER A 286 1.26 -1.27 20.43
CA SER A 286 0.10 -0.38 20.25
C SER A 286 0.04 0.76 21.28
N LYS A 287 0.89 0.72 22.29
CA LYS A 287 0.89 1.69 23.40
C LYS A 287 1.83 2.87 23.18
N ARG A 288 2.99 2.63 22.53
CA ARG A 288 3.97 3.70 22.24
C ARG A 288 3.54 4.40 20.94
N LYS A 289 3.08 5.64 21.04
CA LYS A 289 2.50 6.39 19.90
C LYS A 289 3.19 7.71 19.61
N HIS A 290 3.88 8.28 20.57
CA HIS A 290 4.60 9.55 20.43
C HIS A 290 5.67 9.70 21.50
N GLN A 291 6.62 10.62 21.27
CA GLN A 291 7.66 11.01 22.21
C GLN A 291 7.96 12.49 22.00
N ASN A 292 8.35 13.20 23.06
CA ASN A 292 8.77 14.58 22.90
C ASN A 292 9.99 14.69 21.99
N GLN A 293 10.12 15.82 21.28
CA GLN A 293 11.12 15.97 20.22
C GLN A 293 12.56 15.88 20.73
N THR A 294 12.84 16.40 21.92
CA THR A 294 14.18 16.37 22.53
C THR A 294 14.65 14.93 22.77
N ASP A 295 13.81 14.15 23.46
CA ASP A 295 14.12 12.75 23.77
C ASP A 295 14.13 11.88 22.51
N PHE A 296 13.23 12.15 21.56
CA PHE A 296 13.20 11.46 20.27
C PHE A 296 14.52 11.65 19.51
N VAL A 297 14.98 12.89 19.47
CA VAL A 297 16.26 13.24 18.83
C VAL A 297 17.45 12.62 19.56
N ALA A 298 17.44 12.58 20.90
CA ALA A 298 18.51 11.97 21.68
C ALA A 298 18.65 10.45 21.45
N GLN A 299 17.53 9.78 21.16
CA GLN A 299 17.48 8.32 20.95
C GLN A 299 17.62 7.88 19.49
N ARG A 300 17.57 8.81 18.53
CA ARG A 300 17.66 8.49 17.10
C ARG A 300 19.05 7.94 16.72
N LYS A 301 19.04 7.02 15.78
CA LYS A 301 20.26 6.58 15.06
C LYS A 301 20.26 7.14 13.64
N ASP A 302 19.21 6.88 12.86
CA ASP A 302 19.05 7.34 11.48
C ASP A 302 17.58 7.50 11.14
N PHE A 303 17.30 8.31 10.11
CA PHE A 303 16.00 8.50 9.48
C PHE A 303 16.09 8.21 7.99
N TRP A 304 15.06 7.59 7.42
CA TRP A 304 14.84 7.47 5.99
C TRP A 304 13.51 8.15 5.66
N CYS A 305 13.63 9.32 5.06
CA CYS A 305 12.51 10.19 4.70
C CYS A 305 12.03 9.85 3.29
N PHE A 306 10.88 9.21 3.17
CA PHE A 306 10.25 8.84 1.89
C PHE A 306 9.26 9.92 1.49
N PHE A 307 9.62 10.72 0.50
CA PHE A 307 8.76 11.75 -0.06
C PHE A 307 7.75 11.11 -1.03
N PRO A 308 6.50 11.64 -1.13
CA PRO A 308 5.42 10.96 -1.87
C PRO A 308 5.62 10.94 -3.38
N GLU A 309 6.51 11.78 -3.94
CA GLU A 309 6.81 11.82 -5.36
C GLU A 309 7.49 10.54 -5.83
N ARG A 310 7.00 9.97 -6.96
CA ARG A 310 7.55 8.75 -7.55
C ARG A 310 7.89 8.95 -9.01
N GLU A 311 8.79 8.11 -9.51
CA GLU A 311 9.04 7.99 -10.95
C GLU A 311 7.75 7.52 -11.66
N ALA A 312 7.49 8.11 -12.83
CA ALA A 312 6.33 7.79 -13.65
C ALA A 312 6.43 6.37 -14.24
#